data_73e2a9afdbbf189e6084ff674a38a83b
#
_entry.id   73e2a9afdbbf189e6084ff674a38a83b
#
_cell.length_a   1.000
_cell.length_b   1.000
_cell.length_c   1.000
_cell.angle_alpha   90.00
_cell.angle_beta   90.00
_cell.angle_gamma   90.00
#
_symmetry.space_group_name_H-M   'P 1'
#
loop_
_entity.id
_entity.type
_entity.pdbx_description
1 polymer ?
#
loop_
_entity_poly.entity_id
_entity_poly.type
_entity_poly.pdbx_seq_one_letter_code
_entity_poly.pdbx_strand_id
1 'polypeptide(L)'
;MDPLAPDELRTLLDENYLATFCTTNPNGTIQAVPVWYRYDGKVFWVMTGTGMRKTKNLRLDPRVSLSIVQTKTETEPTRIALVYGTATIHEPSLEEVKEKGAWIFGKYVDEEGVRQRIDPIPDGAACIVEIKADKILSWHP
;
A
#
# COMPACT_ATOMS: atom_id res chain seq x y z
N MET A 1 16.16 18.87 -4.40
CA MET A 1 15.49 18.51 -3.14
C MET A 1 16.32 17.48 -2.42
N ASP A 2 16.57 17.71 -1.15
CA ASP A 2 17.36 16.78 -0.36
C ASP A 2 16.55 15.53 -0.04
N PRO A 3 17.08 14.33 -0.30
CA PRO A 3 16.40 13.10 0.06
C PRO A 3 16.29 12.96 1.59
N LEU A 4 15.29 12.23 2.05
CA LEU A 4 15.20 11.88 3.46
C LEU A 4 16.39 10.98 3.84
N ALA A 5 16.88 11.13 5.07
CA ALA A 5 17.83 10.17 5.62
C ALA A 5 17.16 8.78 5.70
N PRO A 6 17.92 7.68 5.64
CA PRO A 6 17.33 6.33 5.66
C PRO A 6 16.39 6.08 6.83
N ASP A 7 16.72 6.52 8.03
CA ASP A 7 15.87 6.36 9.22
C ASP A 7 14.59 7.18 9.12
N GLU A 8 14.66 8.39 8.56
CA GLU A 8 13.47 9.23 8.32
C GLU A 8 12.53 8.57 7.32
N LEU A 9 13.08 8.04 6.23
CA LEU A 9 12.29 7.33 5.23
C LEU A 9 11.63 6.11 5.86
N ARG A 10 12.35 5.33 6.64
CA ARG A 10 11.80 4.15 7.31
C ARG A 10 10.68 4.53 8.27
N THR A 11 10.86 5.60 9.04
CA THR A 11 9.83 6.12 9.95
C THR A 11 8.57 6.51 9.17
N LEU A 12 8.72 7.24 8.05
CA LEU A 12 7.60 7.60 7.20
C LEU A 12 6.84 6.37 6.70
N LEU A 13 7.57 5.36 6.22
CA LEU A 13 6.96 4.15 5.64
C LEU A 13 6.30 3.26 6.69
N ASP A 14 6.78 3.27 7.94
CA ASP A 14 6.24 2.45 9.03
C ASP A 14 5.02 3.06 9.70
N GLU A 15 4.82 4.37 9.58
CA GLU A 15 3.69 5.08 10.18
C GLU A 15 2.38 4.79 9.43
N ASN A 16 1.26 5.20 10.02
CA ASN A 16 -0.08 4.88 9.53
C ASN A 16 -0.60 5.86 8.47
N TYR A 17 0.27 6.38 7.63
CA TYR A 17 -0.14 7.24 6.52
C TYR A 17 -0.73 6.41 5.39
N LEU A 18 -1.67 6.99 4.65
CA LEU A 18 -2.22 6.34 3.46
C LEU A 18 -1.22 6.43 2.32
N ALA A 19 -1.23 5.43 1.46
CA ALA A 19 -0.56 5.51 0.16
C ALA A 19 -1.60 5.81 -0.91
N THR A 20 -1.31 6.74 -1.81
CA THR A 20 -2.05 6.87 -3.06
C THR A 20 -1.50 5.82 -4.02
N PHE A 21 -2.37 4.89 -4.38
CA PHE A 21 -2.04 3.71 -5.19
C PHE A 21 -2.43 4.00 -6.64
N CYS A 22 -1.44 4.04 -7.53
CA CYS A 22 -1.60 4.46 -8.92
C CYS A 22 -1.36 3.30 -9.86
N THR A 23 -2.36 2.98 -10.68
CA THR A 23 -2.31 1.92 -11.69
C THR A 23 -2.81 2.47 -13.03
N THR A 24 -2.50 1.76 -14.11
CA THR A 24 -2.90 2.18 -15.46
C THR A 24 -4.20 1.50 -15.88
N ASN A 25 -5.21 2.30 -16.19
CA ASN A 25 -6.47 1.81 -16.76
C ASN A 25 -6.25 1.30 -18.19
N PRO A 26 -7.15 0.41 -18.70
CA PRO A 26 -7.02 -0.11 -20.06
C PRO A 26 -6.95 0.97 -21.15
N ASN A 27 -7.58 2.12 -20.94
CA ASN A 27 -7.56 3.24 -21.89
C ASN A 27 -6.33 4.17 -21.74
N GLY A 28 -5.37 3.80 -20.88
CA GLY A 28 -4.15 4.57 -20.67
C GLY A 28 -4.24 5.67 -19.62
N THR A 29 -5.44 5.96 -19.09
CA THR A 29 -5.57 6.91 -17.98
C THR A 29 -5.09 6.27 -16.68
N ILE A 30 -4.82 7.10 -15.68
CA ILE A 30 -4.29 6.62 -14.40
C ILE A 30 -5.40 6.61 -13.36
N GLN A 31 -5.57 5.47 -12.68
CA GLN A 31 -6.39 5.40 -11.47
C GLN A 31 -5.50 5.66 -10.27
N ALA A 32 -5.87 6.62 -9.44
CA ALA A 32 -5.15 6.98 -8.22
C ALA A 32 -6.13 6.94 -7.05
N VAL A 33 -5.95 5.99 -6.13
CA VAL A 33 -6.85 5.79 -4.98
C VAL A 33 -6.04 5.57 -3.71
N PRO A 34 -6.53 6.05 -2.54
CA PRO A 34 -5.85 5.79 -1.28
C PRO A 34 -6.02 4.32 -0.88
N VAL A 35 -4.97 3.77 -0.31
CA VAL A 35 -4.98 2.41 0.23
C VAL A 35 -4.26 2.36 1.57
N TRP A 36 -4.58 1.35 2.37
CA TRP A 36 -3.79 0.95 3.51
C TRP A 36 -2.72 -0.02 3.03
N TYR A 37 -1.52 0.14 3.56
CA TYR A 37 -0.38 -0.70 3.20
C TYR A 37 0.47 -1.02 4.43
N ARG A 38 1.32 -2.01 4.30
CA ARG A 38 2.39 -2.24 5.26
C ARG A 38 3.69 -2.58 4.54
N TYR A 39 4.76 -1.94 4.98
CA TYR A 39 6.11 -2.15 4.46
C TYR A 39 6.86 -3.06 5.43
N ASP A 40 7.49 -4.12 4.92
CA ASP A 40 8.20 -5.09 5.76
C ASP A 40 9.72 -4.88 5.79
N GLY A 41 10.21 -3.79 5.19
CA GLY A 41 11.63 -3.50 5.03
C GLY A 41 12.18 -3.90 3.67
N LYS A 42 11.40 -4.61 2.86
CA LYS A 42 11.78 -5.04 1.50
C LYS A 42 10.72 -4.71 0.48
N VAL A 43 9.48 -5.04 0.76
CA VAL A 43 8.35 -4.86 -0.15
C VAL A 43 7.17 -4.25 0.57
N PHE A 44 6.24 -3.71 -0.22
CA PHE A 44 4.98 -3.13 0.28
C PHE A 44 3.86 -4.15 0.06
N TRP A 45 2.97 -4.25 1.04
CA TRP A 45 1.86 -5.18 1.04
C TRP A 45 0.54 -4.45 1.10
N VAL A 46 -0.39 -4.80 0.21
CA VAL A 46 -1.73 -4.22 0.14
C VAL A 46 -2.73 -5.37 0.01
N MET A 47 -3.85 -5.28 0.72
CA MET A 47 -4.98 -6.19 0.49
C MET A 47 -6.02 -5.43 -0.33
N THR A 48 -6.54 -6.06 -1.36
CA THR A 48 -7.53 -5.45 -2.26
C THR A 48 -8.60 -6.46 -2.67
N GLY A 49 -9.75 -5.94 -3.09
CA GLY A 49 -10.81 -6.79 -3.65
C GLY A 49 -10.39 -7.36 -5.00
N THR A 50 -10.63 -8.65 -5.19
CA THR A 50 -10.26 -9.40 -6.39
C THR A 50 -10.83 -8.78 -7.67
N GLY A 51 -12.05 -8.26 -7.60
CA GLY A 51 -12.75 -7.65 -8.75
C GLY A 51 -12.63 -6.14 -8.86
N MET A 52 -11.83 -5.49 -8.01
CA MET A 52 -11.66 -4.04 -8.07
C MET A 52 -10.85 -3.60 -9.28
N ARG A 53 -11.08 -2.35 -9.73
CA ARG A 53 -10.39 -1.81 -10.92
C ARG A 53 -8.87 -1.85 -10.77
N LYS A 54 -8.34 -1.45 -9.64
CA LYS A 54 -6.89 -1.47 -9.42
C LYS A 54 -6.30 -2.89 -9.53
N THR A 55 -7.01 -3.89 -9.07
CA THR A 55 -6.57 -5.28 -9.18
C THR A 55 -6.59 -5.75 -10.63
N LYS A 56 -7.67 -5.46 -11.34
CA LYS A 56 -7.79 -5.76 -12.78
C LYS A 56 -6.71 -5.05 -13.59
N ASN A 57 -6.42 -3.79 -13.24
CA ASN A 57 -5.36 -3.02 -13.89
C ASN A 57 -4.00 -3.71 -13.73
N LEU A 58 -3.68 -4.18 -12.52
CA LEU A 58 -2.40 -4.83 -12.24
C LEU A 58 -2.23 -6.16 -12.97
N ARG A 59 -3.32 -6.88 -13.25
CA ARG A 59 -3.26 -8.11 -14.05
C ARG A 59 -2.87 -7.84 -15.50
N LEU A 60 -3.21 -6.67 -16.01
CA LEU A 60 -2.87 -6.26 -17.39
C LEU A 60 -1.54 -5.55 -17.47
N ASP A 61 -1.23 -4.73 -16.45
CA ASP A 61 0.00 -3.94 -16.38
C ASP A 61 0.47 -3.90 -14.92
N PRO A 62 1.50 -4.64 -14.55
CA PRO A 62 1.93 -4.76 -13.16
C PRO A 62 2.65 -3.54 -12.61
N ARG A 63 2.88 -2.51 -13.41
CA ARG A 63 3.50 -1.27 -12.92
C ARG A 63 2.57 -0.54 -11.97
N VAL A 64 3.12 -0.08 -10.87
CA VAL A 64 2.39 0.60 -9.81
C VAL A 64 3.26 1.71 -9.22
N SER A 65 2.62 2.80 -8.81
CA SER A 65 3.28 3.83 -8.03
C SER A 65 2.52 4.06 -6.73
N LEU A 66 3.26 4.35 -5.67
CA LEU A 66 2.71 4.73 -4.38
C LEU A 66 3.23 6.12 -4.02
N SER A 67 2.32 6.99 -3.62
CA SER A 67 2.68 8.29 -3.05
C SER A 67 2.27 8.31 -1.58
N ILE A 68 3.24 8.53 -0.70
CA ILE A 68 3.03 8.51 0.75
C ILE A 68 3.46 9.87 1.30
N VAL A 69 2.55 10.51 2.03
CA VAL A 69 2.77 11.87 2.53
C VAL A 69 2.49 11.92 4.03
N GLN A 70 3.47 12.43 4.76
CA GLN A 70 3.30 12.88 6.13
C GLN A 70 3.14 14.39 6.12
N THR A 71 1.96 14.88 6.45
CA THR A 71 1.70 16.32 6.50
C THR A 71 2.36 16.96 7.69
N LYS A 72 2.76 18.22 7.54
CA LYS A 72 3.38 19.01 8.59
C LYS A 72 2.45 19.16 9.79
N THR A 73 3.00 18.98 10.99
CA THR A 73 2.38 19.33 12.26
C THR A 73 3.22 20.39 12.97
N GLU A 74 2.84 20.77 14.19
CA GLU A 74 3.66 21.70 14.99
C GLU A 74 5.04 21.13 15.31
N THR A 75 5.16 19.81 15.45
CA THR A 75 6.39 19.14 15.87
C THR A 75 7.10 18.36 14.77
N GLU A 76 6.39 18.02 13.68
CA GLU A 76 6.92 17.18 12.62
C GLU A 76 6.88 17.88 11.25
N PRO A 77 7.95 17.77 10.47
CA PRO A 77 7.98 18.35 9.13
C PRO A 77 7.13 17.51 8.17
N THR A 78 6.83 18.08 7.00
CA THR A 78 6.25 17.31 5.90
C THR A 78 7.33 16.42 5.28
N ARG A 79 6.99 15.16 5.04
CA ARG A 79 7.87 14.20 4.38
C ARG A 79 7.09 13.51 3.27
N ILE A 80 7.75 13.28 2.16
CA ILE A 80 7.14 12.65 0.98
C ILE A 80 7.99 11.48 0.54
N ALA A 81 7.34 10.37 0.19
CA ALA A 81 7.96 9.24 -0.49
C ALA A 81 7.15 8.90 -1.75
N LEU A 82 7.84 8.71 -2.85
CA LEU A 82 7.25 8.27 -4.12
C LEU A 82 7.94 6.97 -4.52
N VAL A 83 7.14 5.91 -4.62
CA VAL A 83 7.61 4.56 -4.93
C VAL A 83 7.18 4.21 -6.34
N TYR A 84 8.14 3.85 -7.19
CA TYR A 84 7.86 3.21 -8.47
C TYR A 84 8.14 1.72 -8.30
N GLY A 85 7.17 0.88 -8.62
CA GLY A 85 7.31 -0.53 -8.36
C GLY A 85 6.58 -1.43 -9.33
N THR A 86 6.76 -2.72 -9.11
CA THR A 86 6.13 -3.80 -9.85
C THR A 86 5.35 -4.66 -8.87
N ALA A 87 4.10 -4.92 -9.21
CA ALA A 87 3.18 -5.66 -8.36
C ALA A 87 3.09 -7.14 -8.75
N THR A 88 2.98 -8.00 -7.74
CA THR A 88 2.61 -9.40 -7.89
C THR A 88 1.34 -9.64 -7.10
N ILE A 89 0.33 -10.21 -7.74
CA ILE A 89 -0.94 -10.55 -7.09
C ILE A 89 -0.85 -11.97 -6.57
N HIS A 90 -1.09 -12.13 -5.26
CA HIS A 90 -1.17 -13.44 -4.61
C HIS A 90 -2.62 -13.74 -4.25
N GLU A 91 -3.09 -14.93 -4.60
CA GLU A 91 -4.43 -15.41 -4.26
C GLU A 91 -4.31 -16.69 -3.43
N PRO A 92 -3.78 -16.59 -2.20
CA PRO A 92 -3.61 -17.74 -1.34
C PRO A 92 -4.95 -18.16 -0.72
N SER A 93 -4.90 -19.10 0.22
CA SER A 93 -6.11 -19.52 0.96
C SER A 93 -6.76 -18.34 1.66
N LEU A 94 -8.06 -18.44 1.96
CA LEU A 94 -8.78 -17.43 2.72
C LEU A 94 -8.12 -17.16 4.07
N GLU A 95 -7.64 -18.19 4.75
CA GLU A 95 -6.92 -18.06 6.02
C GLU A 95 -5.68 -17.17 5.87
N GLU A 96 -4.87 -17.41 4.86
CA GLU A 96 -3.66 -16.63 4.59
C GLU A 96 -3.98 -15.18 4.19
N VAL A 97 -5.03 -14.98 3.38
CA VAL A 97 -5.51 -13.63 3.04
C VAL A 97 -5.90 -12.87 4.32
N LYS A 98 -6.66 -13.51 5.20
CA LYS A 98 -7.09 -12.89 6.46
C LYS A 98 -5.92 -12.60 7.39
N GLU A 99 -4.97 -13.48 7.52
CA GLU A 99 -3.76 -13.25 8.34
C GLU A 99 -2.98 -12.05 7.83
N LYS A 100 -2.71 -12.01 6.53
CA LYS A 100 -1.96 -10.92 5.92
C LYS A 100 -2.72 -9.60 6.01
N GLY A 101 -4.02 -9.64 5.72
CA GLY A 101 -4.90 -8.47 5.83
C GLY A 101 -4.94 -7.92 7.25
N ALA A 102 -5.06 -8.78 8.25
CA ALA A 102 -5.05 -8.38 9.66
C ALA A 102 -3.73 -7.70 10.03
N TRP A 103 -2.62 -8.24 9.58
CA TRP A 103 -1.30 -7.65 9.81
C TRP A 103 -1.17 -6.26 9.14
N ILE A 104 -1.65 -6.10 7.92
CA ILE A 104 -1.65 -4.80 7.22
C ILE A 104 -2.54 -3.81 7.99
N PHE A 105 -3.76 -4.19 8.31
CA PHE A 105 -4.77 -3.31 8.91
C PHE A 105 -4.44 -2.95 10.36
N GLY A 106 -3.71 -3.81 11.07
CA GLY A 106 -3.29 -3.55 12.45
C GLY A 106 -2.40 -2.34 12.62
N LYS A 107 -1.85 -1.81 11.55
CA LYS A 107 -1.11 -0.53 11.55
C LYS A 107 -2.06 0.67 11.69
N TYR A 108 -3.32 0.53 11.28
CA TYR A 108 -4.29 1.63 11.16
C TYR A 108 -5.38 1.59 12.20
N VAL A 109 -5.80 0.41 12.63
CA VAL A 109 -6.92 0.22 13.55
C VAL A 109 -6.56 -0.81 14.64
N ASP A 110 -7.33 -0.80 15.73
CA ASP A 110 -7.15 -1.74 16.83
C ASP A 110 -7.68 -3.15 16.47
N GLU A 111 -7.55 -4.10 17.40
CA GLU A 111 -7.98 -5.49 17.16
C GLU A 111 -9.45 -5.60 16.76
N GLU A 112 -10.33 -4.84 17.40
CA GLU A 112 -11.76 -4.84 17.06
C GLU A 112 -11.99 -4.30 15.65
N GLY A 113 -11.31 -3.21 15.30
CA GLY A 113 -11.38 -2.64 13.96
C GLY A 113 -10.86 -3.61 12.89
N VAL A 114 -9.82 -4.39 13.21
CA VAL A 114 -9.31 -5.45 12.31
C VAL A 114 -10.38 -6.52 12.14
N ARG A 115 -10.93 -7.05 13.23
CA ARG A 115 -11.96 -8.10 13.16
C ARG A 115 -13.16 -7.68 12.33
N GLN A 116 -13.64 -6.46 12.53
CA GLN A 116 -14.81 -5.95 11.79
C GLN A 116 -14.59 -5.92 10.28
N ARG A 117 -13.35 -5.72 9.84
CA ARG A 117 -13.01 -5.60 8.41
C ARG A 117 -12.56 -6.92 7.80
N ILE A 118 -11.93 -7.78 8.58
CA ILE A 118 -11.30 -9.00 8.07
C ILE A 118 -12.22 -10.21 8.18
N ASP A 119 -12.86 -10.42 9.33
CA ASP A 119 -13.67 -11.61 9.58
C ASP A 119 -14.79 -11.84 8.55
N PRO A 120 -15.49 -10.79 8.06
CA PRO A 120 -16.57 -10.98 7.09
C PRO A 120 -16.13 -11.32 5.67
N ILE A 121 -14.84 -11.26 5.34
CA ILE A 121 -14.36 -11.45 3.96
C ILE A 121 -14.67 -12.87 3.50
N PRO A 122 -15.49 -13.04 2.43
CA PRO A 122 -15.76 -14.36 1.88
C PRO A 122 -14.59 -14.87 1.03
N ASP A 123 -14.54 -16.17 0.85
CA ASP A 123 -13.51 -16.81 0.03
C ASP A 123 -13.52 -16.24 -1.40
N GLY A 124 -12.35 -15.94 -1.93
CA GLY A 124 -12.16 -15.40 -3.27
C GLY A 124 -12.44 -13.90 -3.43
N ALA A 125 -12.94 -13.21 -2.39
CA ALA A 125 -13.30 -11.80 -2.49
C ALA A 125 -12.12 -10.84 -2.39
N ALA A 126 -11.03 -11.26 -1.77
CA ALA A 126 -9.85 -10.42 -1.58
C ALA A 126 -8.56 -11.17 -1.96
N CYS A 127 -7.57 -10.41 -2.35
CA CYS A 127 -6.24 -10.91 -2.67
C CYS A 127 -5.18 -10.01 -2.05
N ILE A 128 -3.94 -10.46 -2.09
CA ILE A 128 -2.80 -9.75 -1.52
C ILE A 128 -1.90 -9.29 -2.67
N VAL A 129 -1.56 -8.02 -2.66
CA VAL A 129 -0.65 -7.42 -3.64
C VAL A 129 0.69 -7.16 -2.97
N GLU A 130 1.72 -7.73 -3.54
CA GLU A 130 3.10 -7.50 -3.17
C GLU A 130 3.70 -6.50 -4.14
N ILE A 131 4.28 -5.42 -3.65
CA ILE A 131 4.88 -4.38 -4.47
C ILE A 131 6.37 -4.31 -4.17
N LYS A 132 7.16 -4.70 -5.16
CA LYS A 132 8.61 -4.55 -5.12
C LYS A 132 8.97 -3.17 -5.65
N ALA A 133 9.64 -2.37 -4.84
CA ALA A 133 10.09 -1.05 -5.26
C ALA A 133 11.28 -1.20 -6.23
N ASP A 134 11.13 -0.62 -7.42
CA ASP A 134 12.23 -0.48 -8.37
C ASP A 134 13.02 0.80 -8.08
N LYS A 135 12.33 1.82 -7.56
CA LYS A 135 12.92 3.11 -7.20
C LYS A 135 12.06 3.79 -6.13
N ILE A 136 12.72 4.36 -5.13
CA ILE A 136 12.07 5.19 -4.12
C ILE A 136 12.72 6.57 -4.14
N LEU A 137 11.91 7.61 -4.36
CA LEU A 137 12.30 8.99 -4.19
C LEU A 137 11.69 9.49 -2.89
N SER A 138 12.44 10.27 -2.14
CA SER A 138 11.93 10.83 -0.88
C SER A 138 12.54 12.21 -0.66
N TRP A 139 11.77 13.11 -0.04
CA TRP A 139 12.25 14.48 0.19
C TRP A 139 11.39 15.23 1.19
N HIS A 140 11.93 16.34 1.68
CA HIS A 140 11.17 17.39 2.34
C HIS A 140 10.74 18.41 1.27
N PRO A 141 9.44 18.65 1.09
CA PRO A 141 8.99 19.63 0.08
C PRO A 141 9.27 21.07 0.51
#